data_b26b691303eaeee58b3b49d22c683b95
#
_entry.id   b26b691303eaeee58b3b49d22c683b95
#
_cell.length_a   1.000
_cell.length_b   1.000
_cell.length_c   1.000
_cell.angle_alpha   90.00
_cell.angle_beta   90.00
_cell.angle_gamma   90.00
#
_symmetry.space_group_name_H-M   'P 1'
#
loop_
_entity.id
_entity.type
_entity.pdbx_description
1 polymer ?
#
loop_
_entity_poly.entity_id
_entity_poly.type
_entity_poly.pdbx_seq_one_letter_code
_entity_poly.pdbx_strand_id
1 'polypeptide(L)'
;TVLSILIVIVGIIGLALLPVDQYPQITPPVVKISATYPGASALTVSQAVATPIEQELNGTPGMIYMQSSSSNSGSLNITVTFDVSADADLAAVEIQNRVKLAESRLPAEVIQNGITIEKQAPSQLMTLSLMSDDPKFDEIYLSNFATINVLDVLRRIPGVGRVSNIGSRYYGMQIWVYPDRLANMGLTVKDLQNALKEQNSESAAGELGKQPVLDVDITLPVTARGRLSTVKEFEDIVVRANPDGSIVR
;
A
#
# COMPACT_ATOMS: atom_id res chain seq x y z
N THR A 1 -0.78 -54.93 32.78
CA THR A 1 -1.25 -53.67 33.41
C THR A 1 -0.31 -52.48 33.07
N VAL A 2 1.04 -52.59 33.24
CA VAL A 2 1.94 -51.47 32.96
C VAL A 2 1.92 -51.10 31.45
N LEU A 3 1.93 -52.09 30.56
CA LEU A 3 1.87 -51.87 29.09
C LEU A 3 0.59 -51.14 28.67
N SER A 4 -0.55 -51.51 29.28
CA SER A 4 -1.85 -50.86 29.00
C SER A 4 -1.86 -49.37 29.42
N ILE A 5 -1.28 -49.07 30.59
CA ILE A 5 -1.15 -47.68 31.07
C ILE A 5 -0.26 -46.87 30.16
N LEU A 6 0.84 -47.44 29.68
CA LEU A 6 1.76 -46.77 28.74
C LEU A 6 1.10 -46.44 27.41
N ILE A 7 0.30 -47.38 26.86
CA ILE A 7 -0.45 -47.17 25.62
C ILE A 7 -1.50 -46.04 25.79
N VAL A 8 -2.20 -46.03 26.94
CA VAL A 8 -3.17 -44.93 27.22
C VAL A 8 -2.51 -43.58 27.33
N ILE A 9 -1.36 -43.50 28.01
CA ILE A 9 -0.61 -42.23 28.12
C ILE A 9 -0.15 -41.75 26.75
N VAL A 10 0.42 -42.63 25.91
CA VAL A 10 0.83 -42.29 24.54
C VAL A 10 -0.38 -41.86 23.71
N GLY A 11 -1.53 -42.52 23.88
CA GLY A 11 -2.76 -42.14 23.20
C GLY A 11 -3.28 -40.74 23.61
N ILE A 12 -3.23 -40.40 24.87
CA ILE A 12 -3.63 -39.08 25.38
C ILE A 12 -2.68 -38.00 24.86
N ILE A 13 -1.35 -38.24 24.90
CA ILE A 13 -0.36 -37.31 24.37
C ILE A 13 -0.56 -37.15 22.84
N GLY A 14 -0.79 -38.25 22.12
CA GLY A 14 -1.08 -38.21 20.68
C GLY A 14 -2.32 -37.39 20.38
N LEU A 15 -3.40 -37.57 21.16
CA LEU A 15 -4.64 -36.80 20.98
C LEU A 15 -4.45 -35.31 21.24
N ALA A 16 -3.63 -34.93 22.24
CA ALA A 16 -3.36 -33.54 22.55
C ALA A 16 -2.45 -32.84 21.51
N LEU A 17 -1.63 -33.62 20.81
CA LEU A 17 -0.73 -33.12 19.77
C LEU A 17 -1.36 -33.13 18.35
N LEU A 18 -2.51 -33.78 18.17
CA LEU A 18 -3.19 -33.73 16.87
C LEU A 18 -3.72 -32.30 16.60
N PRO A 19 -3.34 -31.68 15.49
CA PRO A 19 -3.97 -30.45 15.05
C PRO A 19 -5.45 -30.71 14.77
N VAL A 20 -6.33 -30.07 15.52
CA VAL A 20 -7.79 -30.17 15.30
C VAL A 20 -8.21 -28.98 14.47
N ASP A 21 -8.25 -29.14 13.16
CA ASP A 21 -8.91 -28.20 12.28
C ASP A 21 -10.39 -28.57 12.16
N GLN A 22 -11.27 -27.63 12.46
CA GLN A 22 -12.73 -27.82 12.38
C GLN A 22 -13.20 -28.11 10.95
N TYR A 23 -12.44 -27.66 9.95
CA TYR A 23 -12.65 -27.96 8.55
C TYR A 23 -11.28 -28.19 7.87
N PRO A 24 -11.16 -29.20 6.98
CA PRO A 24 -9.96 -29.35 6.18
C PRO A 24 -9.75 -28.09 5.33
N GLN A 25 -8.50 -27.64 5.20
CA GLN A 25 -8.14 -26.53 4.34
C GLN A 25 -8.27 -26.97 2.86
N ILE A 26 -9.50 -26.89 2.34
CA ILE A 26 -9.83 -27.21 0.94
C ILE A 26 -9.88 -25.96 0.06
N THR A 27 -9.60 -24.79 0.63
CA THR A 27 -9.59 -23.54 -0.13
C THR A 27 -8.25 -23.34 -0.82
N PRO A 28 -8.25 -23.20 -2.16
CA PRO A 28 -7.04 -22.94 -2.92
C PRO A 28 -6.33 -21.67 -2.44
N PRO A 29 -5.00 -21.65 -2.38
CA PRO A 29 -4.26 -20.42 -2.13
C PRO A 29 -4.54 -19.38 -3.22
N VAL A 30 -4.73 -18.14 -2.82
CA VAL A 30 -5.01 -17.03 -3.71
C VAL A 30 -4.01 -15.91 -3.47
N VAL A 31 -3.43 -15.41 -4.55
CA VAL A 31 -2.57 -14.22 -4.54
C VAL A 31 -3.26 -13.10 -5.29
N LYS A 32 -3.39 -11.94 -4.65
CA LYS A 32 -3.99 -10.75 -5.23
C LYS A 32 -2.89 -9.74 -5.59
N ILE A 33 -2.95 -9.24 -6.82
CA ILE A 33 -2.10 -8.17 -7.33
C ILE A 33 -2.99 -6.94 -7.50
N SER A 34 -2.57 -5.80 -6.96
CA SER A 34 -3.29 -4.54 -7.10
C SER A 34 -2.34 -3.46 -7.61
N ALA A 35 -2.79 -2.69 -8.59
CA ALA A 35 -2.07 -1.56 -9.15
C ALA A 35 -3.03 -0.40 -9.42
N THR A 36 -2.50 0.83 -9.48
CA THR A 36 -3.29 2.02 -9.78
C THR A 36 -2.63 2.83 -10.88
N TYR A 37 -3.39 3.13 -11.92
CA TYR A 37 -3.00 4.04 -12.99
C TYR A 37 -3.92 5.27 -12.95
N PRO A 38 -3.55 6.35 -12.25
CA PRO A 38 -4.42 7.51 -12.04
C PRO A 38 -4.84 8.16 -13.34
N GLY A 39 -6.14 8.45 -13.47
CA GLY A 39 -6.69 9.12 -14.63
C GLY A 39 -6.90 8.23 -15.87
N ALA A 40 -6.54 6.96 -15.81
CA ALA A 40 -6.75 6.03 -16.91
C ALA A 40 -8.16 5.42 -16.90
N SER A 41 -8.73 5.20 -18.07
CA SER A 41 -9.97 4.43 -18.22
C SER A 41 -9.74 2.94 -17.97
N ALA A 42 -10.81 2.18 -17.72
CA ALA A 42 -10.74 0.73 -17.55
C ALA A 42 -10.09 0.02 -18.75
N LEU A 43 -10.37 0.48 -19.97
CA LEU A 43 -9.77 -0.06 -21.19
C LEU A 43 -8.26 0.21 -21.23
N THR A 44 -7.83 1.42 -20.91
CA THR A 44 -6.42 1.80 -20.85
C THR A 44 -5.68 0.99 -19.79
N VAL A 45 -6.27 0.83 -18.59
CA VAL A 45 -5.70 0.01 -17.52
C VAL A 45 -5.56 -1.44 -17.96
N SER A 46 -6.58 -1.98 -18.63
CA SER A 46 -6.53 -3.36 -19.14
C SER A 46 -5.43 -3.55 -20.16
N GLN A 47 -5.29 -2.65 -21.13
CA GLN A 47 -4.31 -2.80 -22.21
C GLN A 47 -2.88 -2.48 -21.77
N ALA A 48 -2.69 -1.40 -20.99
CA ALA A 48 -1.36 -0.90 -20.65
C ALA A 48 -0.78 -1.51 -19.36
N VAL A 49 -1.63 -2.04 -18.48
CA VAL A 49 -1.17 -2.56 -17.18
C VAL A 49 -1.53 -4.03 -16.99
N ALA A 50 -2.81 -4.41 -17.19
CA ALA A 50 -3.22 -5.80 -16.96
C ALA A 50 -2.56 -6.75 -17.95
N THR A 51 -2.64 -6.48 -19.25
CA THR A 51 -2.11 -7.36 -20.31
C THR A 51 -0.61 -7.67 -20.16
N PRO A 52 0.30 -6.70 -19.92
CA PRO A 52 1.71 -7.02 -19.69
C PRO A 52 1.93 -7.90 -18.46
N ILE A 53 1.21 -7.65 -17.37
CA ILE A 53 1.31 -8.45 -16.14
C ILE A 53 0.78 -9.86 -16.40
N GLU A 54 -0.39 -10.02 -17.00
CA GLU A 54 -0.99 -11.31 -17.31
C GLU A 54 -0.10 -12.18 -18.21
N GLN A 55 0.57 -11.57 -19.18
CA GLN A 55 1.49 -12.28 -20.06
C GLN A 55 2.66 -12.91 -19.30
N GLU A 56 3.24 -12.18 -18.34
CA GLU A 56 4.32 -12.70 -17.52
C GLU A 56 3.82 -13.71 -16.46
N LEU A 57 2.59 -13.53 -15.96
CA LEU A 57 1.98 -14.47 -15.02
C LEU A 57 1.59 -15.78 -15.68
N ASN A 58 1.33 -15.78 -16.97
CA ASN A 58 0.94 -16.97 -17.69
C ASN A 58 2.02 -18.08 -17.60
N GLY A 59 1.60 -19.29 -17.29
CA GLY A 59 2.53 -20.40 -17.04
C GLY A 59 3.19 -20.39 -15.66
N THR A 60 2.67 -19.66 -14.68
CA THR A 60 3.10 -19.76 -13.28
C THR A 60 2.84 -21.19 -12.76
N PRO A 61 3.85 -21.87 -12.17
CA PRO A 61 3.66 -23.21 -11.64
C PRO A 61 2.55 -23.29 -10.59
N GLY A 62 1.68 -24.29 -10.70
CA GLY A 62 0.58 -24.50 -9.77
C GLY A 62 -0.60 -23.53 -9.93
N MET A 63 -0.57 -22.59 -10.88
CA MET A 63 -1.70 -21.73 -11.18
C MET A 63 -2.82 -22.51 -11.88
N ILE A 64 -4.04 -22.40 -11.36
CA ILE A 64 -5.24 -22.98 -11.98
C ILE A 64 -5.87 -21.97 -12.95
N TYR A 65 -6.11 -20.75 -12.47
CA TYR A 65 -6.64 -19.65 -13.27
C TYR A 65 -6.28 -18.30 -12.68
N MET A 66 -6.39 -17.26 -13.51
CA MET A 66 -6.33 -15.88 -13.07
C MET A 66 -7.54 -15.10 -13.57
N GLN A 67 -7.92 -14.10 -12.81
CA GLN A 67 -9.01 -13.18 -13.13
C GLN A 67 -8.55 -11.76 -12.91
N SER A 68 -8.77 -10.90 -13.91
CA SER A 68 -8.43 -9.48 -13.84
C SER A 68 -9.67 -8.62 -13.87
N SER A 69 -9.64 -7.54 -13.12
CA SER A 69 -10.69 -6.53 -13.07
C SER A 69 -10.06 -5.14 -13.13
N SER A 70 -10.47 -4.36 -14.12
CA SER A 70 -10.04 -2.97 -14.33
C SER A 70 -11.22 -2.03 -14.15
N SER A 71 -11.00 -0.88 -13.48
CA SER A 71 -12.06 0.11 -13.27
C SER A 71 -11.75 1.46 -13.91
N ASN A 72 -12.79 2.27 -14.15
CA ASN A 72 -12.64 3.63 -14.67
C ASN A 72 -12.02 4.61 -13.67
N SER A 73 -11.79 4.18 -12.43
CA SER A 73 -10.99 4.93 -11.45
C SER A 73 -9.49 4.71 -11.60
N GLY A 74 -9.07 3.95 -12.62
CA GLY A 74 -7.66 3.61 -12.85
C GLY A 74 -7.15 2.47 -11.99
N SER A 75 -8.00 1.73 -11.26
CA SER A 75 -7.57 0.61 -10.43
C SER A 75 -7.59 -0.72 -11.19
N LEU A 76 -6.56 -1.52 -10.99
CA LEU A 76 -6.41 -2.89 -11.46
C LEU A 76 -6.36 -3.83 -10.27
N ASN A 77 -7.10 -4.94 -10.36
CA ASN A 77 -6.97 -6.08 -9.44
C ASN A 77 -6.86 -7.36 -10.27
N ILE A 78 -5.79 -8.12 -10.06
CA ILE A 78 -5.60 -9.45 -10.63
C ILE A 78 -5.60 -10.45 -9.49
N THR A 79 -6.44 -11.44 -9.58
CA THR A 79 -6.56 -12.53 -8.60
C THR A 79 -6.04 -13.80 -9.25
N VAL A 80 -4.99 -14.38 -8.69
CA VAL A 80 -4.37 -15.63 -9.16
C VAL A 80 -4.70 -16.74 -8.17
N THR A 81 -5.35 -17.79 -8.64
CA THR A 81 -5.73 -18.95 -7.84
C THR A 81 -4.82 -20.13 -8.16
N PHE A 82 -4.29 -20.76 -7.11
CA PHE A 82 -3.36 -21.87 -7.19
C PHE A 82 -4.02 -23.19 -6.81
N ASP A 83 -3.36 -24.27 -7.11
CA ASP A 83 -3.76 -25.61 -6.65
C ASP A 83 -3.71 -25.68 -5.11
N VAL A 84 -4.61 -26.49 -4.51
CA VAL A 84 -4.69 -26.66 -3.04
C VAL A 84 -3.37 -27.17 -2.45
N SER A 85 -2.60 -27.94 -3.24
CA SER A 85 -1.30 -28.47 -2.85
C SER A 85 -0.17 -27.44 -2.92
N ALA A 86 -0.40 -26.25 -3.52
CA ALA A 86 0.60 -25.23 -3.68
C ALA A 86 0.90 -24.50 -2.37
N ASP A 87 2.16 -24.23 -2.12
CA ASP A 87 2.59 -23.38 -1.00
C ASP A 87 2.27 -21.91 -1.31
N ALA A 88 1.46 -21.28 -0.48
CA ALA A 88 1.04 -19.90 -0.65
C ALA A 88 2.20 -18.89 -0.58
N ASP A 89 3.27 -19.20 0.18
CA ASP A 89 4.42 -18.32 0.30
C ASP A 89 5.30 -18.40 -0.95
N LEU A 90 5.55 -19.60 -1.43
CA LEU A 90 6.27 -19.80 -2.71
C LEU A 90 5.50 -19.22 -3.89
N ALA A 91 4.17 -19.39 -3.92
CA ALA A 91 3.31 -18.81 -4.94
C ALA A 91 3.40 -17.28 -4.96
N ALA A 92 3.37 -16.64 -3.80
CA ALA A 92 3.50 -15.18 -3.71
C ALA A 92 4.88 -14.68 -4.20
N VAL A 93 5.96 -15.38 -3.86
CA VAL A 93 7.32 -15.05 -4.32
C VAL A 93 7.43 -15.21 -5.83
N GLU A 94 6.87 -16.29 -6.40
CA GLU A 94 6.88 -16.52 -7.85
C GLU A 94 6.11 -15.43 -8.60
N ILE A 95 4.92 -15.07 -8.11
CA ILE A 95 4.13 -13.93 -8.63
C ILE A 95 4.94 -12.64 -8.58
N GLN A 96 5.61 -12.36 -7.45
CA GLN A 96 6.42 -11.14 -7.30
C GLN A 96 7.56 -11.10 -8.33
N ASN A 97 8.26 -12.21 -8.55
CA ASN A 97 9.32 -12.30 -9.55
C ASN A 97 8.78 -12.03 -10.96
N ARG A 98 7.63 -12.60 -11.32
CA ARG A 98 7.01 -12.42 -12.63
C ARG A 98 6.48 -11.01 -12.86
N VAL A 99 5.84 -10.41 -11.85
CA VAL A 99 5.41 -9.00 -11.90
C VAL A 99 6.60 -8.08 -12.07
N LYS A 100 7.74 -8.39 -11.44
CA LYS A 100 9.00 -7.64 -11.60
C LYS A 100 9.50 -7.64 -13.04
N LEU A 101 9.35 -8.74 -13.77
CA LEU A 101 9.70 -8.81 -15.19
C LEU A 101 8.78 -7.92 -16.04
N ALA A 102 7.50 -7.83 -15.70
CA ALA A 102 6.54 -6.97 -16.37
C ALA A 102 6.80 -5.47 -16.18
N GLU A 103 7.44 -5.04 -15.07
CA GLU A 103 7.63 -3.63 -14.70
C GLU A 103 8.26 -2.79 -15.82
N SER A 104 9.21 -3.36 -16.60
CA SER A 104 9.86 -2.64 -17.71
C SER A 104 8.92 -2.21 -18.84
N ARG A 105 7.73 -2.82 -18.89
CA ARG A 105 6.70 -2.59 -19.91
C ARG A 105 5.51 -1.78 -19.39
N LEU A 106 5.53 -1.43 -18.09
CA LEU A 106 4.45 -0.68 -17.45
C LEU A 106 4.66 0.83 -17.53
N PRO A 107 3.56 1.62 -17.53
CA PRO A 107 3.65 3.07 -17.41
C PRO A 107 4.38 3.52 -16.14
N ALA A 108 5.17 4.60 -16.24
CA ALA A 108 5.96 5.11 -15.13
C ALA A 108 5.11 5.48 -13.91
N GLU A 109 3.90 5.99 -14.12
CA GLU A 109 2.95 6.35 -13.07
C GLU A 109 2.50 5.14 -12.24
N VAL A 110 2.35 3.98 -12.89
CA VAL A 110 1.99 2.72 -12.20
C VAL A 110 3.15 2.24 -11.33
N ILE A 111 4.38 2.33 -11.85
CA ILE A 111 5.58 1.94 -11.11
C ILE A 111 5.81 2.86 -9.92
N GLN A 112 5.61 4.19 -10.10
CA GLN A 112 5.75 5.17 -9.01
C GLN A 112 4.72 4.98 -7.89
N ASN A 113 3.49 4.60 -8.24
CA ASN A 113 2.44 4.30 -7.26
C ASN A 113 2.66 2.95 -6.55
N GLY A 114 3.46 2.08 -7.17
CA GLY A 114 3.74 0.75 -6.66
C GLY A 114 2.69 -0.29 -7.04
N ILE A 115 3.13 -1.54 -7.12
CA ILE A 115 2.28 -2.71 -7.34
C ILE A 115 2.29 -3.50 -6.03
N THR A 116 1.11 -3.73 -5.49
CA THR A 116 0.93 -4.46 -4.24
C THR A 116 0.59 -5.92 -4.55
N ILE A 117 1.31 -6.85 -3.94
CA ILE A 117 1.08 -8.29 -4.05
C ILE A 117 0.82 -8.82 -2.65
N GLU A 118 -0.36 -9.41 -2.47
CA GLU A 118 -0.81 -9.89 -1.17
C GLU A 118 -1.37 -11.31 -1.28
N LYS A 119 -1.04 -12.15 -0.31
CA LYS A 119 -1.73 -13.42 -0.12
C LYS A 119 -3.14 -13.13 0.38
N GLN A 120 -4.13 -13.66 -0.26
CA GLN A 120 -5.51 -13.53 0.17
C GLN A 120 -5.88 -14.72 1.05
N ALA A 121 -6.19 -14.46 2.32
CA ALA A 121 -6.79 -15.49 3.16
C ALA A 121 -8.19 -15.83 2.61
N PRO A 122 -8.53 -17.11 2.52
CA PRO A 122 -9.82 -17.54 1.93
C PRO A 122 -11.03 -17.10 2.74
N SER A 123 -10.88 -16.84 4.02
CA SER A 123 -11.96 -16.42 4.90
C SER A 123 -11.53 -15.31 5.86
N GLN A 124 -12.47 -14.42 6.15
CA GLN A 124 -12.32 -13.43 7.21
C GLN A 124 -12.53 -14.11 8.56
N LEU A 125 -11.54 -14.02 9.44
CA LEU A 125 -11.58 -14.62 10.76
C LEU A 125 -12.57 -13.90 11.68
N MET A 126 -12.45 -12.56 11.79
CA MET A 126 -13.32 -11.74 12.62
C MET A 126 -13.33 -10.29 12.15
N THR A 127 -14.37 -9.57 12.57
CA THR A 127 -14.46 -8.10 12.47
C THR A 127 -14.48 -7.53 13.87
N LEU A 128 -13.58 -6.57 14.13
CA LEU A 128 -13.53 -5.83 15.38
C LEU A 128 -14.08 -4.42 15.14
N SER A 129 -14.99 -3.97 15.99
CA SER A 129 -15.49 -2.59 15.99
C SER A 129 -14.87 -1.81 17.14
N LEU A 130 -14.28 -0.66 16.82
CA LEU A 130 -13.76 0.28 17.80
C LEU A 130 -14.80 1.39 17.99
N MET A 131 -15.30 1.56 19.22
CA MET A 131 -16.33 2.53 19.56
C MET A 131 -15.91 3.34 20.79
N SER A 132 -16.40 4.56 20.90
CA SER A 132 -16.24 5.41 22.07
C SER A 132 -17.54 6.12 22.39
N ASP A 133 -17.87 6.21 23.69
CA ASP A 133 -19.01 6.98 24.19
C ASP A 133 -18.66 8.47 24.44
N ASP A 134 -17.36 8.81 24.43
CA ASP A 134 -16.91 10.21 24.59
C ASP A 134 -16.96 10.95 23.26
N PRO A 135 -17.73 12.05 23.15
CA PRO A 135 -17.84 12.85 21.92
C PRO A 135 -16.53 13.45 21.42
N LYS A 136 -15.49 13.47 22.24
CA LYS A 136 -14.15 13.94 21.85
C LYS A 136 -13.45 12.99 20.89
N PHE A 137 -13.82 11.72 20.90
CA PHE A 137 -13.24 10.70 20.04
C PHE A 137 -14.17 10.41 18.86
N ASP A 138 -14.10 11.29 17.86
CA ASP A 138 -14.88 11.16 16.65
C ASP A 138 -14.40 9.99 15.77
N GLU A 139 -15.13 9.69 14.72
CA GLU A 139 -14.81 8.60 13.78
C GLU A 139 -13.42 8.74 13.16
N ILE A 140 -12.96 9.97 12.90
CA ILE A 140 -11.65 10.23 12.32
C ILE A 140 -10.54 9.90 13.32
N TYR A 141 -10.73 10.36 14.58
CA TYR A 141 -9.80 10.05 15.65
C TYR A 141 -9.68 8.53 15.89
N LEU A 142 -10.82 7.82 16.00
CA LEU A 142 -10.84 6.38 16.21
C LEU A 142 -10.19 5.62 15.04
N SER A 143 -10.45 6.05 13.81
CA SER A 143 -9.81 5.47 12.61
C SER A 143 -8.29 5.65 12.61
N ASN A 144 -7.83 6.85 12.98
CA ASN A 144 -6.41 7.15 13.09
C ASN A 144 -5.75 6.37 14.24
N PHE A 145 -6.41 6.33 15.41
CA PHE A 145 -5.96 5.54 16.56
C PHE A 145 -5.83 4.05 16.21
N ALA A 146 -6.85 3.49 15.54
CA ALA A 146 -6.82 2.10 15.09
C ALA A 146 -5.63 1.85 14.15
N THR A 147 -5.39 2.77 13.22
CA THR A 147 -4.30 2.64 12.24
C THR A 147 -2.92 2.66 12.89
N ILE A 148 -2.71 3.57 13.85
CA ILE A 148 -1.39 3.76 14.47
C ILE A 148 -1.12 2.73 15.57
N ASN A 149 -2.12 2.43 16.40
CA ASN A 149 -1.91 1.67 17.63
C ASN A 149 -2.40 0.22 17.56
N VAL A 150 -3.45 -0.06 16.79
CA VAL A 150 -4.11 -1.38 16.82
C VAL A 150 -3.66 -2.25 15.66
N LEU A 151 -3.64 -1.73 14.43
CA LEU A 151 -3.34 -2.53 13.24
C LEU A 151 -1.97 -3.21 13.31
N ASP A 152 -0.95 -2.48 13.75
CA ASP A 152 0.42 -3.01 13.82
C ASP A 152 0.58 -4.07 14.91
N VAL A 153 -0.14 -3.93 16.02
CA VAL A 153 -0.16 -4.93 17.09
C VAL A 153 -0.81 -6.22 16.61
N LEU A 154 -1.97 -6.11 15.93
CA LEU A 154 -2.69 -7.26 15.41
C LEU A 154 -1.91 -7.97 14.29
N ARG A 155 -1.22 -7.24 13.43
CA ARG A 155 -0.37 -7.82 12.36
C ARG A 155 0.80 -8.66 12.88
N ARG A 156 1.28 -8.36 14.09
CA ARG A 156 2.40 -9.09 14.70
C ARG A 156 1.98 -10.38 15.41
N ILE A 157 0.70 -10.66 15.53
CA ILE A 157 0.19 -11.90 16.14
C ILE A 157 0.48 -13.07 15.19
N PRO A 158 1.16 -14.12 15.65
CA PRO A 158 1.39 -15.32 14.82
C PRO A 158 0.08 -15.91 14.31
N GLY A 159 0.02 -16.23 13.02
CA GLY A 159 -1.16 -16.76 12.37
C GLY A 159 -2.11 -15.71 11.78
N VAL A 160 -1.89 -14.41 12.02
CA VAL A 160 -2.65 -13.34 11.37
C VAL A 160 -2.04 -13.05 10.00
N GLY A 161 -2.76 -13.36 8.93
CA GLY A 161 -2.32 -13.14 7.55
C GLY A 161 -2.51 -11.70 7.08
N ARG A 162 -3.64 -11.08 7.43
CA ARG A 162 -3.98 -9.71 7.03
C ARG A 162 -4.87 -9.02 8.06
N VAL A 163 -4.58 -7.75 8.31
CA VAL A 163 -5.46 -6.86 9.07
C VAL A 163 -5.71 -5.60 8.23
N SER A 164 -6.96 -5.24 8.04
CA SER A 164 -7.37 -4.04 7.29
C SER A 164 -8.37 -3.22 8.10
N ASN A 165 -8.25 -1.90 8.02
CA ASN A 165 -9.23 -0.98 8.58
C ASN A 165 -10.29 -0.67 7.52
N ILE A 166 -11.52 -1.15 7.73
CA ILE A 166 -12.65 -0.95 6.83
C ILE A 166 -13.23 0.45 7.14
N GLY A 167 -13.37 1.28 6.10
CA GLY A 167 -13.84 2.65 6.26
C GLY A 167 -12.80 3.60 6.88
N SER A 168 -11.50 3.25 6.74
CA SER A 168 -10.42 4.10 7.27
C SER A 168 -10.51 5.53 6.73
N ARG A 169 -10.43 6.48 7.65
CA ARG A 169 -10.32 7.91 7.34
C ARG A 169 -8.96 8.40 7.80
N TYR A 170 -8.29 9.11 6.92
CA TYR A 170 -6.99 9.70 7.20
C TYR A 170 -7.11 11.20 7.23
N TYR A 171 -6.36 11.84 8.12
CA TYR A 171 -6.17 13.29 8.03
C TYR A 171 -5.42 13.59 6.74
N GLY A 172 -5.99 14.45 5.92
CA GLY A 172 -5.42 14.87 4.65
C GLY A 172 -5.80 16.29 4.31
N MET A 173 -4.96 16.97 3.55
CA MET A 173 -5.26 18.30 3.04
C MET A 173 -6.05 18.15 1.74
N GLN A 174 -7.27 18.67 1.72
CA GLN A 174 -8.09 18.75 0.50
C GLN A 174 -7.91 20.13 -0.13
N ILE A 175 -7.47 20.16 -1.38
CA ILE A 175 -7.27 21.39 -2.14
C ILE A 175 -8.36 21.50 -3.18
N TRP A 176 -9.22 22.49 -3.03
CA TRP A 176 -10.29 22.80 -3.95
C TRP A 176 -9.81 23.83 -4.98
N VAL A 177 -9.92 23.49 -6.23
CA VAL A 177 -9.43 24.29 -7.35
C VAL A 177 -10.61 24.84 -8.14
N TYR A 178 -10.56 26.12 -8.48
CA TYR A 178 -11.52 26.76 -9.36
C TYR A 178 -10.98 26.76 -10.79
N PRO A 179 -11.52 25.94 -11.70
CA PRO A 179 -10.98 25.78 -13.06
C PRO A 179 -10.92 27.10 -13.83
N ASP A 180 -11.96 27.94 -13.67
CA ASP A 180 -12.05 29.24 -14.35
C ASP A 180 -10.93 30.20 -13.92
N ARG A 181 -10.57 30.19 -12.64
CA ARG A 181 -9.44 31.01 -12.14
C ARG A 181 -8.11 30.52 -12.67
N LEU A 182 -7.89 29.19 -12.71
CA LEU A 182 -6.69 28.62 -13.32
C LEU A 182 -6.56 29.00 -14.79
N ALA A 183 -7.65 28.85 -15.57
CA ALA A 183 -7.69 29.18 -16.97
C ALA A 183 -7.37 30.67 -17.21
N ASN A 184 -7.96 31.59 -16.42
CA ASN A 184 -7.69 33.02 -16.50
C ASN A 184 -6.24 33.40 -16.18
N MET A 185 -5.55 32.60 -15.36
CA MET A 185 -4.14 32.77 -15.03
C MET A 185 -3.20 32.01 -15.99
N GLY A 186 -3.76 31.29 -16.98
CA GLY A 186 -2.98 30.43 -17.89
C GLY A 186 -2.27 29.28 -17.18
N LEU A 187 -2.88 28.76 -16.12
CA LEU A 187 -2.36 27.63 -15.33
C LEU A 187 -3.19 26.39 -15.56
N THR A 188 -2.55 25.25 -15.46
CA THR A 188 -3.19 23.94 -15.52
C THR A 188 -3.20 23.28 -14.14
N VAL A 189 -4.06 22.26 -13.95
CA VAL A 189 -4.06 21.44 -12.74
C VAL A 189 -2.70 20.76 -12.53
N LYS A 190 -2.00 20.45 -13.62
CA LYS A 190 -0.68 19.84 -13.59
C LYS A 190 0.38 20.79 -13.01
N ASP A 191 0.30 22.08 -13.31
CA ASP A 191 1.21 23.09 -12.76
C ASP A 191 1.03 23.17 -11.24
N LEU A 192 -0.22 23.14 -10.76
CA LEU A 192 -0.50 23.09 -9.33
C LEU A 192 0.03 21.81 -8.68
N GLN A 193 -0.16 20.65 -9.32
CA GLN A 193 0.38 19.38 -8.82
C GLN A 193 1.90 19.39 -8.74
N ASN A 194 2.57 19.96 -9.74
CA ASN A 194 4.02 20.08 -9.75
C ASN A 194 4.51 20.99 -8.63
N ALA A 195 3.89 22.18 -8.46
CA ALA A 195 4.21 23.10 -7.38
C ALA A 195 4.03 22.49 -5.99
N LEU A 196 2.95 21.73 -5.80
CA LEU A 196 2.70 20.96 -4.57
C LEU A 196 3.79 19.91 -4.34
N LYS A 197 4.14 19.15 -5.36
CA LYS A 197 5.19 18.11 -5.27
C LYS A 197 6.56 18.69 -4.95
N GLU A 198 6.89 19.82 -5.52
CA GLU A 198 8.19 20.48 -5.30
C GLU A 198 8.28 21.10 -3.91
N GLN A 199 7.23 21.81 -3.45
CA GLN A 199 7.26 22.56 -2.19
C GLN A 199 6.81 21.74 -0.98
N ASN A 200 6.13 20.60 -1.18
CA ASN A 200 5.74 19.66 -0.12
C ASN A 200 6.61 18.39 -0.16
N SER A 201 7.90 18.53 -0.38
CA SER A 201 8.85 17.42 -0.40
C SER A 201 9.82 17.53 0.77
N GLU A 202 10.19 16.38 1.32
CA GLU A 202 11.25 16.27 2.32
C GLU A 202 12.57 16.00 1.60
N SER A 203 13.49 16.96 1.66
CA SER A 203 14.80 16.84 1.02
C SER A 203 15.89 16.87 2.07
N ALA A 204 16.83 15.94 1.98
CA ALA A 204 18.05 16.01 2.78
C ALA A 204 18.90 17.15 2.26
N ALA A 205 19.10 18.19 3.07
CA ALA A 205 19.88 19.38 2.67
C ALA A 205 21.40 19.18 2.79
N GLY A 206 21.85 18.01 3.27
CA GLY A 206 23.27 17.69 3.42
C GLY A 206 23.89 18.21 4.71
N GLU A 207 25.19 18.33 4.70
CA GLU A 207 26.02 18.75 5.85
C GLU A 207 26.97 19.87 5.43
N LEU A 208 27.09 20.91 6.24
CA LEU A 208 28.09 21.94 6.09
C LEU A 208 29.37 21.51 6.81
N GLY A 209 30.54 21.76 6.17
CA GLY A 209 31.83 21.40 6.74
C GLY A 209 32.28 19.96 6.51
N LYS A 210 31.57 19.17 5.68
CA LYS A 210 32.02 17.84 5.30
C LYS A 210 33.25 17.91 4.41
N GLN A 211 34.22 17.03 4.66
CA GLN A 211 35.42 16.94 3.80
C GLN A 211 35.02 16.76 2.32
N PRO A 212 35.71 17.45 1.35
CA PRO A 212 37.11 17.88 1.44
C PRO A 212 37.32 19.36 1.80
N VAL A 213 36.44 20.01 2.56
CA VAL A 213 36.67 21.39 3.01
C VAL A 213 37.79 21.38 4.07
N LEU A 214 38.94 22.01 3.77
CA LEU A 214 40.07 22.11 4.67
C LEU A 214 39.77 23.12 5.77
N ASP A 215 40.32 22.90 6.99
CA ASP A 215 40.23 23.78 8.16
C ASP A 215 38.83 23.92 8.80
N VAL A 216 37.97 22.96 8.65
CA VAL A 216 36.69 22.93 9.37
C VAL A 216 36.64 21.66 10.26
N ASP A 217 36.66 21.87 11.57
CA ASP A 217 36.66 20.80 12.58
C ASP A 217 35.24 20.38 12.96
N ILE A 218 34.21 21.09 12.50
CA ILE A 218 32.79 20.84 12.88
C ILE A 218 31.95 20.64 11.65
N THR A 219 31.26 19.50 11.59
CA THR A 219 30.23 19.23 10.59
C THR A 219 28.87 19.57 11.16
N LEU A 220 28.11 20.44 10.51
CA LEU A 220 26.75 20.81 10.91
C LEU A 220 25.75 20.25 9.93
N PRO A 221 24.81 19.40 10.40
CA PRO A 221 23.71 18.94 9.55
C PRO A 221 22.80 20.12 9.20
N VAL A 222 22.49 20.28 7.91
CA VAL A 222 21.51 21.27 7.45
C VAL A 222 20.15 20.61 7.36
N THR A 223 19.21 21.11 8.16
CA THR A 223 17.83 20.62 8.11
C THR A 223 17.02 21.55 7.20
N ALA A 224 16.54 21.03 6.09
CA ALA A 224 15.55 21.73 5.28
C ALA A 224 14.17 21.66 5.95
N ARG A 225 13.31 22.64 5.66
CA ARG A 225 11.91 22.57 6.08
C ARG A 225 11.27 21.33 5.48
N GLY A 226 10.66 20.50 6.30
CA GLY A 226 10.00 19.27 5.89
C GLY A 226 8.66 19.50 5.18
N ARG A 227 7.81 18.47 5.16
CA ARG A 227 6.48 18.56 4.57
C ARG A 227 5.61 19.61 5.25
N LEU A 228 4.77 20.26 4.45
CA LEU A 228 3.80 21.23 4.93
C LEU A 228 2.76 20.55 5.81
N SER A 229 2.40 21.18 6.92
CA SER A 229 1.49 20.60 7.92
C SER A 229 0.25 21.44 8.22
N THR A 230 0.28 22.73 7.92
CA THR A 230 -0.81 23.67 8.23
C THR A 230 -1.49 24.19 6.98
N VAL A 231 -2.79 24.52 7.09
CA VAL A 231 -3.56 25.10 5.99
C VAL A 231 -2.87 26.32 5.41
N LYS A 232 -2.36 27.20 6.26
CA LYS A 232 -1.67 28.44 5.84
C LYS A 232 -0.42 28.15 4.99
N GLU A 233 0.34 27.12 5.33
CA GLU A 233 1.51 26.73 4.55
C GLU A 233 1.13 26.24 3.16
N PHE A 234 -0.01 25.54 3.02
CA PHE A 234 -0.53 25.14 1.73
C PHE A 234 -1.09 26.31 0.92
N GLU A 235 -1.70 27.29 1.56
CA GLU A 235 -2.19 28.52 0.91
C GLU A 235 -1.03 29.40 0.41
N ASP A 236 0.12 29.36 1.08
CA ASP A 236 1.32 30.13 0.74
C ASP A 236 2.18 29.49 -0.39
N ILE A 237 1.76 28.33 -0.92
CA ILE A 237 2.46 27.67 -2.03
C ILE A 237 2.50 28.58 -3.26
N VAL A 238 3.68 28.80 -3.81
CA VAL A 238 3.87 29.56 -5.04
C VAL A 238 3.69 28.63 -6.25
N VAL A 239 2.62 28.84 -7.00
CA VAL A 239 2.34 28.04 -8.21
C VAL A 239 3.13 28.56 -9.40
N ARG A 240 3.28 29.88 -9.52
CA ARG A 240 4.08 30.51 -10.57
C ARG A 240 4.70 31.82 -10.11
N ALA A 241 5.98 32.03 -10.44
CA ALA A 241 6.62 33.31 -10.36
C ALA A 241 6.76 33.91 -11.78
N ASN A 242 6.26 35.10 -11.99
CA ASN A 242 6.36 35.80 -13.25
C ASN A 242 7.68 36.61 -13.33
N PRO A 243 8.17 36.95 -14.57
CA PRO A 243 9.39 37.73 -14.73
C PRO A 243 9.34 39.17 -14.15
N ASP A 244 8.14 39.68 -13.95
CA ASP A 244 7.88 40.99 -13.33
C ASP A 244 7.96 40.97 -11.79
N GLY A 245 8.27 39.84 -11.20
CA GLY A 245 8.31 39.63 -9.76
C GLY A 245 6.96 39.35 -9.10
N SER A 246 5.84 39.33 -9.84
CA SER A 246 4.56 38.92 -9.32
C SER A 246 4.50 37.41 -9.11
N ILE A 247 3.85 36.97 -8.04
CA ILE A 247 3.69 35.57 -7.69
C ILE A 247 2.22 35.19 -7.67
N VAL A 248 1.92 33.99 -8.18
CA VAL A 248 0.60 33.37 -8.08
C VAL A 248 0.69 32.26 -7.02
N ARG A 249 -0.19 32.41 -6.01
CA ARG A 249 -0.34 31.45 -4.90
C ARG A 249 -1.66 30.72 -4.96
#